data_709383296952d4e304eb0dea72a25a08
#
_entry.id   709383296952d4e304eb0dea72a25a08
#
_cell.length_a   1.000
_cell.length_b   1.000
_cell.length_c   1.000
_cell.angle_alpha   90.00
_cell.angle_beta   90.00
_cell.angle_gamma   90.00
#
_symmetry.space_group_name_H-M   'P 1'
#
loop_
_entity.id
_entity.type
_entity.pdbx_description
1 polymer ?
#
loop_
_entity_poly.entity_id
_entity_poly.type
_entity_poly.pdbx_seq_one_letter_code
_entity_poly.pdbx_strand_id
1 'polypeptide(L)'
;MATAGGPGGTGAGPELPAAAEARLTEMRDTRTWGSTLAVDEFATISRVGFEPVGQVLGAAVYNVGDAGDEACPYGLAVFRGEGTPAYRSPGSGPRFTGIAPAGAAAIGAARALVATLYQARRAAISRMTTECAALGGLGIIGVQLTVGAFGDDEDILEFRALGTAVRARGVTSRARPFASDLSGQDFTKLVAHGWVPVGLAMGVAVGHRHDDWLTRGQTRWTAGNVEVEGYSYLVRQMRTDARNELELDLVRMGAEGVVVREMETHLSERRCPIVPFGKDHIVQATIVGTAIAQFAAVASPPIYGIRRLDARRPARATAQQLSASLGTKPASDAGRAAEEGTEELRSEPDEAG
;
A
#
# COMPACT_ATOMS: atom_id res chain seq x y z
N MET A 1 32.14 -19.84 -41.82
CA MET A 1 32.88 -19.27 -40.69
C MET A 1 32.50 -17.81 -40.60
N ALA A 2 31.59 -17.48 -39.67
CA ALA A 2 31.26 -16.08 -39.30
C ALA A 2 31.16 -16.09 -37.79
N THR A 3 32.09 -15.40 -37.14
CA THR A 3 32.20 -15.27 -35.69
C THR A 3 31.20 -14.23 -35.20
N ALA A 4 30.25 -14.68 -34.39
CA ALA A 4 29.34 -13.79 -33.66
C ALA A 4 30.08 -13.16 -32.48
N GLY A 5 30.38 -11.86 -32.58
CA GLY A 5 30.84 -11.05 -31.47
C GLY A 5 29.68 -10.67 -30.56
N GLY A 6 29.63 -11.19 -29.35
CA GLY A 6 28.70 -10.74 -28.32
C GLY A 6 29.13 -9.36 -27.78
N PRO A 7 28.21 -8.46 -27.46
CA PRO A 7 28.55 -7.19 -26.81
C PRO A 7 28.86 -7.45 -25.34
N GLY A 8 30.12 -7.33 -24.96
CA GLY A 8 30.56 -7.23 -23.57
C GLY A 8 30.05 -5.92 -22.96
N GLY A 9 28.95 -5.95 -22.25
CA GLY A 9 28.46 -4.83 -21.47
C GLY A 9 29.30 -4.62 -20.24
N THR A 10 30.22 -3.69 -20.27
CA THR A 10 30.83 -3.08 -19.08
C THR A 10 29.71 -2.40 -18.27
N GLY A 11 29.54 -2.79 -17.00
CA GLY A 11 28.51 -2.28 -16.10
C GLY A 11 28.67 -0.80 -15.74
N ALA A 12 28.33 0.08 -16.69
CA ALA A 12 27.99 1.46 -16.39
C ALA A 12 26.57 1.44 -15.81
N GLY A 13 26.37 2.04 -14.65
CA GLY A 13 25.04 2.26 -14.08
C GLY A 13 24.12 2.97 -15.09
N PRO A 14 22.80 2.95 -14.90
CA PRO A 14 21.87 3.56 -15.85
C PRO A 14 22.26 5.04 -16.05
N GLU A 15 22.55 5.39 -17.27
CA GLU A 15 22.86 6.75 -17.71
C GLU A 15 21.67 7.66 -17.43
N LEU A 16 21.92 8.83 -16.84
CA LEU A 16 20.86 9.80 -16.54
C LEU A 16 20.32 10.38 -17.87
N PRO A 17 18.99 10.58 -17.98
CA PRO A 17 18.44 11.34 -19.08
C PRO A 17 18.99 12.76 -19.13
N ALA A 18 19.24 13.31 -20.33
CA ALA A 18 19.80 14.65 -20.51
C ALA A 18 19.02 15.74 -19.74
N ALA A 19 17.69 15.64 -19.67
CA ALA A 19 16.87 16.57 -18.89
C ALA A 19 17.15 16.48 -17.36
N ALA A 20 17.41 15.28 -16.84
CA ALA A 20 17.77 15.09 -15.45
C ALA A 20 19.19 15.66 -15.17
N GLU A 21 20.13 15.45 -16.07
CA GLU A 21 21.48 16.03 -15.95
C GLU A 21 21.46 17.57 -15.97
N ALA A 22 20.69 18.17 -16.90
CA ALA A 22 20.51 19.62 -16.97
C ALA A 22 19.93 20.17 -15.66
N ARG A 23 18.89 19.56 -15.13
CA ARG A 23 18.26 19.95 -13.86
C ARG A 23 19.22 19.83 -12.67
N LEU A 24 19.98 18.75 -12.59
CA LEU A 24 20.97 18.55 -11.53
C LEU A 24 22.13 19.56 -11.63
N THR A 25 22.51 19.94 -12.84
CA THR A 25 23.53 20.96 -13.07
C THR A 25 23.04 22.34 -12.63
N GLU A 26 21.82 22.72 -13.04
CA GLU A 26 21.17 23.95 -12.61
C GLU A 26 21.07 24.03 -11.07
N MET A 27 20.65 22.95 -10.41
CA MET A 27 20.60 22.88 -8.94
C MET A 27 21.96 23.13 -8.27
N ARG A 28 23.06 22.65 -8.87
CA ARG A 28 24.42 22.87 -8.36
C ARG A 28 24.86 24.30 -8.57
N ASP A 29 24.60 24.87 -9.74
CA ASP A 29 25.03 26.21 -10.12
C ASP A 29 24.27 27.30 -9.36
N THR A 30 22.98 27.16 -9.24
CA THR A 30 22.12 28.11 -8.54
C THR A 30 22.07 27.90 -7.03
N ARG A 31 22.52 26.74 -6.54
CA ARG A 31 22.36 26.29 -5.13
C ARG A 31 20.92 26.31 -4.65
N THR A 32 19.98 26.32 -5.57
CA THR A 32 18.55 26.21 -5.27
C THR A 32 18.09 24.76 -5.42
N TRP A 33 17.38 24.26 -4.45
CA TRP A 33 16.89 22.88 -4.45
C TRP A 33 15.51 22.80 -3.84
N GLY A 34 14.71 21.86 -4.34
CA GLY A 34 13.41 21.54 -3.80
C GLY A 34 13.47 20.37 -2.83
N SER A 35 12.42 20.19 -2.04
CA SER A 35 12.25 19.04 -1.16
C SER A 35 10.76 18.69 -1.10
N THR A 36 10.47 17.42 -0.92
CA THR A 36 9.11 16.92 -0.60
C THR A 36 8.84 16.91 0.90
N LEU A 37 9.85 17.22 1.72
CA LEU A 37 9.74 17.23 3.18
C LEU A 37 9.06 18.50 3.67
N ALA A 38 8.24 18.35 4.70
CA ALA A 38 7.70 19.47 5.45
C ALA A 38 8.79 20.15 6.31
N VAL A 39 8.55 21.38 6.75
CA VAL A 39 9.54 22.19 7.49
C VAL A 39 9.98 21.53 8.79
N ASP A 40 9.05 20.92 9.52
CA ASP A 40 9.31 20.20 10.75
C ASP A 40 10.12 18.90 10.54
N GLU A 41 9.93 18.25 9.40
CA GLU A 41 10.71 17.08 8.99
C GLU A 41 12.17 17.43 8.77
N PHE A 42 12.44 18.61 8.15
CA PHE A 42 13.78 19.16 7.99
C PHE A 42 14.54 19.28 9.31
N ALA A 43 13.90 19.92 10.30
CA ALA A 43 14.49 20.09 11.62
C ALA A 43 14.76 18.74 12.30
N THR A 44 13.90 17.76 12.01
CA THR A 44 13.93 16.45 12.67
C THR A 44 15.08 15.59 12.15
N ILE A 45 15.26 15.48 10.82
CA ILE A 45 16.36 14.68 10.23
C ILE A 45 17.75 15.20 10.60
N SER A 46 17.85 16.54 10.80
CA SER A 46 19.11 17.15 11.22
C SER A 46 19.60 16.70 12.59
N ARG A 47 18.66 16.30 13.48
CA ARG A 47 18.97 15.78 14.82
C ARG A 47 19.67 14.41 14.80
N VAL A 48 19.43 13.61 13.77
CA VAL A 48 20.08 12.31 13.58
C VAL A 48 21.26 12.37 12.61
N GLY A 49 21.73 13.59 12.30
CA GLY A 49 22.94 13.81 11.50
C GLY A 49 22.74 13.76 10.00
N PHE A 50 21.49 13.82 9.52
CA PHE A 50 21.18 13.88 8.09
C PHE A 50 20.83 15.31 7.66
N GLU A 51 21.10 15.59 6.39
CA GLU A 51 20.68 16.84 5.75
C GLU A 51 20.12 16.55 4.35
N PRO A 52 19.09 17.27 3.91
CA PRO A 52 18.56 17.12 2.57
C PRO A 52 19.49 17.76 1.56
N VAL A 53 19.59 17.16 0.38
CA VAL A 53 20.43 17.65 -0.71
C VAL A 53 19.66 18.00 -1.98
N GLY A 54 18.42 17.58 -2.08
CA GLY A 54 17.55 17.93 -3.19
C GLY A 54 16.43 16.94 -3.43
N GLN A 55 15.43 17.37 -4.19
CA GLN A 55 14.37 16.53 -4.70
C GLN A 55 14.89 15.67 -5.84
N VAL A 56 14.50 14.39 -5.86
CA VAL A 56 14.88 13.43 -6.89
C VAL A 56 13.65 12.74 -7.45
N LEU A 57 13.68 12.46 -8.75
CA LEU A 57 12.58 11.92 -9.52
C LEU A 57 13.07 10.75 -10.39
N GLY A 58 12.25 9.73 -10.50
CA GLY A 58 12.40 8.70 -11.51
C GLY A 58 11.04 8.38 -12.12
N ALA A 59 10.96 8.34 -13.43
CA ALA A 59 9.75 7.98 -14.16
C ALA A 59 10.02 6.88 -15.18
N ALA A 60 9.04 6.03 -15.42
CA ALA A 60 9.10 4.97 -16.44
C ALA A 60 7.70 4.77 -17.01
N VAL A 61 7.61 4.68 -18.33
CA VAL A 61 6.35 4.44 -19.04
C VAL A 61 6.38 3.02 -19.60
N TYR A 62 5.33 2.25 -19.35
CA TYR A 62 5.21 0.86 -19.77
C TYR A 62 3.84 0.59 -20.36
N ASN A 63 3.81 -0.20 -21.42
CA ASN A 63 2.58 -0.79 -21.91
C ASN A 63 2.27 -2.03 -21.08
N VAL A 64 1.08 -2.06 -20.49
CA VAL A 64 0.58 -3.15 -19.64
C VAL A 64 -0.59 -3.91 -20.28
N GLY A 65 -1.09 -3.44 -21.44
CA GLY A 65 -2.27 -3.98 -22.11
C GLY A 65 -2.13 -5.45 -22.53
N ASP A 66 -1.02 -5.80 -23.15
CA ASP A 66 -0.79 -7.17 -23.63
C ASP A 66 -0.63 -8.21 -22.51
N ALA A 67 -0.40 -7.77 -21.29
CA ALA A 67 -0.10 -8.67 -20.16
C ALA A 67 -1.33 -9.27 -19.48
N GLY A 68 -2.54 -8.81 -19.79
CA GLY A 68 -3.73 -9.15 -19.03
C GLY A 68 -4.98 -9.54 -19.80
N ASP A 69 -5.03 -9.34 -21.11
CA ASP A 69 -6.31 -9.29 -21.82
C ASP A 69 -6.84 -10.64 -22.34
N GLU A 70 -6.05 -11.69 -22.36
CA GLU A 70 -6.36 -12.78 -23.30
C GLU A 70 -7.18 -13.95 -22.76
N ALA A 71 -7.39 -14.17 -21.51
CA ALA A 71 -8.05 -15.42 -21.15
C ALA A 71 -8.95 -15.33 -19.92
N CYS A 72 -10.25 -15.31 -20.16
CA CYS A 72 -11.22 -15.68 -19.15
C CYS A 72 -10.88 -17.09 -18.61
N PRO A 73 -10.66 -17.27 -17.30
CA PRO A 73 -10.33 -18.55 -16.68
C PRO A 73 -11.36 -19.66 -17.02
N TYR A 74 -12.61 -19.27 -17.21
CA TYR A 74 -13.69 -20.19 -17.55
C TYR A 74 -13.55 -20.72 -18.99
N GLY A 75 -13.20 -19.87 -19.94
CA GLY A 75 -13.06 -20.27 -21.34
C GLY A 75 -11.93 -21.25 -21.58
N LEU A 76 -10.83 -21.09 -20.88
CA LEU A 76 -9.70 -22.02 -20.99
C LEU A 76 -9.97 -23.40 -20.42
N ALA A 77 -10.76 -23.50 -19.35
CA ALA A 77 -11.20 -24.77 -18.82
C ALA A 77 -12.12 -25.50 -19.81
N VAL A 78 -13.02 -24.78 -20.47
CA VAL A 78 -13.92 -25.34 -21.50
C VAL A 78 -13.17 -25.81 -22.73
N PHE A 79 -12.19 -25.02 -23.25
CA PHE A 79 -11.42 -25.38 -24.43
C PHE A 79 -10.47 -26.57 -24.22
N ARG A 80 -10.05 -26.84 -22.98
CA ARG A 80 -9.18 -27.99 -22.67
C ARG A 80 -9.93 -29.28 -22.42
N GLY A 81 -11.29 -29.30 -22.49
CA GLY A 81 -12.06 -30.48 -22.13
C GLY A 81 -11.98 -30.84 -20.64
N GLU A 82 -11.37 -30.00 -19.82
CA GLU A 82 -11.47 -30.07 -18.38
C GLU A 82 -12.89 -29.62 -18.06
N GLY A 83 -13.79 -30.59 -17.87
CA GLY A 83 -15.23 -30.36 -17.76
C GLY A 83 -15.54 -29.14 -16.89
N THR A 84 -16.63 -28.43 -17.23
CA THR A 84 -17.14 -27.31 -16.42
C THR A 84 -16.94 -27.65 -14.95
N PRO A 85 -16.36 -26.76 -14.12
CA PRO A 85 -16.17 -27.03 -12.71
C PRO A 85 -17.51 -27.47 -12.13
N ALA A 86 -17.68 -28.78 -11.95
CA ALA A 86 -18.93 -29.39 -11.57
C ALA A 86 -19.29 -28.84 -10.20
N TYR A 87 -20.46 -28.23 -10.11
CA TYR A 87 -21.13 -27.95 -8.86
C TYR A 87 -21.16 -29.23 -8.02
N ARG A 88 -20.36 -29.25 -6.97
CA ARG A 88 -20.48 -30.25 -5.91
C ARG A 88 -21.56 -29.80 -4.94
N SER A 89 -22.44 -30.74 -4.62
CA SER A 89 -23.63 -30.62 -3.78
C SER A 89 -23.44 -29.74 -2.52
N PRO A 90 -24.54 -29.09 -2.04
CA PRO A 90 -24.55 -28.32 -0.80
C PRO A 90 -24.21 -29.22 0.39
N GLY A 91 -23.05 -29.04 0.98
CA GLY A 91 -22.57 -29.85 2.11
C GLY A 91 -21.07 -30.07 2.13
N SER A 92 -20.43 -30.11 0.99
CA SER A 92 -18.99 -29.91 0.87
C SER A 92 -18.80 -28.42 0.55
N GLY A 93 -18.46 -27.60 1.55
CA GLY A 93 -18.16 -26.18 1.33
C GLY A 93 -17.31 -26.00 0.07
N PRO A 94 -17.52 -24.93 -0.71
CA PRO A 94 -16.76 -24.70 -1.92
C PRO A 94 -15.29 -24.71 -1.53
N ARG A 95 -14.61 -25.80 -1.78
CA ARG A 95 -13.17 -25.78 -1.91
C ARG A 95 -12.92 -25.02 -3.21
N PHE A 96 -12.93 -23.70 -3.12
CA PHE A 96 -12.22 -22.87 -4.09
C PHE A 96 -10.77 -23.28 -3.93
N THR A 97 -10.38 -24.35 -4.58
CA THR A 97 -8.98 -24.60 -4.89
C THR A 97 -8.58 -23.38 -5.66
N GLY A 98 -7.77 -22.58 -5.06
CA GLY A 98 -7.37 -21.25 -5.43
C GLY A 98 -7.57 -20.95 -6.90
N ILE A 99 -7.57 -19.71 -7.30
CA ILE A 99 -7.77 -19.30 -8.69
C ILE A 99 -7.89 -20.54 -9.56
N ALA A 100 -9.11 -20.94 -9.88
CA ALA A 100 -9.37 -22.22 -10.52
C ALA A 100 -8.21 -22.41 -11.48
N PRO A 101 -7.57 -23.58 -11.61
CA PRO A 101 -6.45 -23.68 -12.52
C PRO A 101 -6.93 -23.24 -13.88
N ALA A 102 -7.12 -21.97 -13.93
CA ALA A 102 -7.42 -21.23 -15.11
C ALA A 102 -6.28 -21.64 -15.97
N GLY A 103 -6.56 -22.24 -17.04
CA GLY A 103 -5.54 -22.93 -17.78
C GLY A 103 -4.26 -22.12 -17.80
N ALA A 104 -3.13 -22.77 -17.90
CA ALA A 104 -1.79 -22.19 -17.72
C ALA A 104 -1.60 -20.80 -18.39
N ALA A 105 -2.40 -20.47 -19.37
CA ALA A 105 -2.39 -19.18 -20.07
C ALA A 105 -2.96 -18.01 -19.22
N ALA A 106 -4.07 -18.19 -18.48
CA ALA A 106 -4.61 -17.12 -17.65
C ALA A 106 -3.70 -16.83 -16.44
N ILE A 107 -3.11 -17.87 -15.85
CA ILE A 107 -2.07 -17.73 -14.83
C ILE A 107 -0.80 -17.10 -15.43
N GLY A 108 -0.47 -17.44 -16.68
CA GLY A 108 0.66 -16.86 -17.40
C GLY A 108 0.47 -15.36 -17.66
N ALA A 109 -0.71 -14.92 -18.08
CA ALA A 109 -1.03 -13.52 -18.31
C ALA A 109 -0.92 -12.69 -17.01
N ALA A 110 -1.50 -13.16 -15.91
CA ALA A 110 -1.37 -12.49 -14.62
C ALA A 110 0.09 -12.39 -14.15
N ARG A 111 0.90 -13.42 -14.34
CA ARG A 111 2.34 -13.40 -14.02
C ARG A 111 3.11 -12.40 -14.89
N ALA A 112 2.80 -12.33 -16.16
CA ALA A 112 3.45 -11.38 -17.08
C ALA A 112 3.12 -9.95 -16.67
N LEU A 113 1.87 -9.65 -16.36
CA LEU A 113 1.45 -8.34 -15.86
C LEU A 113 2.16 -8.01 -14.55
N VAL A 114 2.18 -8.91 -13.58
CA VAL A 114 2.89 -8.73 -12.30
C VAL A 114 4.37 -8.46 -12.55
N ALA A 115 5.03 -9.21 -13.43
CA ALA A 115 6.43 -8.99 -13.78
C ALA A 115 6.66 -7.61 -14.39
N THR A 116 5.77 -7.17 -15.31
CA THR A 116 5.82 -5.84 -15.92
C THR A 116 5.64 -4.73 -14.89
N LEU A 117 4.69 -4.86 -13.97
CA LEU A 117 4.47 -3.91 -12.88
C LEU A 117 5.69 -3.78 -11.95
N TYR A 118 6.34 -4.89 -11.63
CA TYR A 118 7.60 -4.89 -10.87
C TYR A 118 8.73 -4.21 -11.64
N GLN A 119 8.88 -4.55 -12.92
CA GLN A 119 9.93 -3.99 -13.77
C GLN A 119 9.79 -2.48 -13.90
N ALA A 120 8.57 -1.99 -14.15
CA ALA A 120 8.27 -0.57 -14.29
C ALA A 120 8.58 0.22 -13.00
N ARG A 121 8.10 -0.28 -11.85
CA ARG A 121 8.38 0.35 -10.55
C ARG A 121 9.87 0.34 -10.23
N ARG A 122 10.57 -0.77 -10.45
CA ARG A 122 12.01 -0.85 -10.25
C ARG A 122 12.79 0.08 -11.18
N ALA A 123 12.34 0.27 -12.42
CA ALA A 123 12.93 1.23 -13.34
C ALA A 123 12.80 2.68 -12.84
N ALA A 124 11.60 3.06 -12.36
CA ALA A 124 11.38 4.38 -11.78
C ALA A 124 12.25 4.60 -10.53
N ILE A 125 12.27 3.65 -9.58
CA ILE A 125 13.11 3.73 -8.38
C ILE A 125 14.60 3.78 -8.74
N SER A 126 15.05 3.00 -9.72
CA SER A 126 16.45 2.98 -10.15
C SER A 126 16.89 4.34 -10.71
N ARG A 127 16.07 4.99 -11.53
CA ARG A 127 16.33 6.33 -12.05
C ARG A 127 16.41 7.36 -10.92
N MET A 128 15.46 7.33 -9.99
CA MET A 128 15.46 8.20 -8.81
C MET A 128 16.72 7.99 -7.94
N THR A 129 17.13 6.75 -7.71
CA THR A 129 18.36 6.47 -6.92
C THR A 129 19.62 6.88 -7.65
N THR A 130 19.64 6.84 -9.00
CA THR A 130 20.75 7.36 -9.79
C THR A 130 20.89 8.88 -9.65
N GLU A 131 19.78 9.63 -9.68
CA GLU A 131 19.79 11.08 -9.39
C GLU A 131 20.27 11.37 -7.96
N CYS A 132 19.82 10.60 -6.97
CA CYS A 132 20.30 10.73 -5.60
C CYS A 132 21.81 10.55 -5.48
N ALA A 133 22.35 9.53 -6.12
CA ALA A 133 23.80 9.30 -6.16
C ALA A 133 24.55 10.45 -6.82
N ALA A 134 24.01 11.00 -7.92
CA ALA A 134 24.60 12.15 -8.61
C ALA A 134 24.62 13.43 -7.74
N LEU A 135 23.66 13.60 -6.83
CA LEU A 135 23.65 14.68 -5.82
C LEU A 135 24.56 14.39 -4.61
N GLY A 136 25.22 13.24 -4.56
CA GLY A 136 26.00 12.81 -3.40
C GLY A 136 25.14 12.40 -2.20
N GLY A 137 23.88 12.01 -2.45
CA GLY A 137 22.97 11.51 -1.43
C GLY A 137 23.31 10.08 -1.01
N LEU A 138 23.07 9.77 0.25
CA LEU A 138 23.21 8.43 0.83
C LEU A 138 21.90 7.63 0.74
N GLY A 139 20.77 8.31 0.67
CA GLY A 139 19.45 7.72 0.57
C GLY A 139 18.38 8.73 0.22
N ILE A 140 17.16 8.22 0.05
CA ILE A 140 15.99 8.99 -0.30
C ILE A 140 14.91 8.69 0.73
N ILE A 141 14.29 9.72 1.29
CA ILE A 141 13.18 9.61 2.23
C ILE A 141 11.93 10.30 1.69
N GLY A 142 10.77 9.93 2.26
CA GLY A 142 9.48 10.45 1.79
C GLY A 142 9.16 10.04 0.36
N VAL A 143 9.58 8.84 -0.06
CA VAL A 143 9.32 8.36 -1.42
C VAL A 143 7.82 8.16 -1.62
N GLN A 144 7.31 8.78 -2.66
CA GLN A 144 5.95 8.60 -3.17
C GLN A 144 6.03 7.86 -4.49
N LEU A 145 5.35 6.71 -4.56
CA LEU A 145 5.16 5.96 -5.80
C LEU A 145 3.77 6.24 -6.34
N THR A 146 3.69 6.74 -7.56
CA THR A 146 2.42 6.98 -8.23
C THR A 146 2.38 6.26 -9.56
N VAL A 147 1.20 5.76 -9.90
CA VAL A 147 0.92 5.13 -11.19
C VAL A 147 -0.28 5.85 -11.80
N GLY A 148 -0.20 6.20 -13.06
CA GLY A 148 -1.28 6.88 -13.77
C GLY A 148 -1.26 6.53 -15.24
N ALA A 149 -2.41 6.69 -15.91
CA ALA A 149 -2.49 6.54 -17.35
C ALA A 149 -1.60 7.60 -18.04
N PHE A 150 -0.96 7.21 -19.13
CA PHE A 150 -0.15 8.10 -19.94
C PHE A 150 -0.95 8.51 -21.18
N GLY A 151 -1.55 9.69 -21.14
CA GLY A 151 -2.46 10.16 -22.18
C GLY A 151 -3.85 9.51 -22.08
N ASP A 152 -4.47 9.28 -23.22
CA ASP A 152 -5.83 8.70 -23.32
C ASP A 152 -5.83 7.16 -23.40
N ASP A 153 -4.67 6.54 -23.35
CA ASP A 153 -4.50 5.10 -23.46
C ASP A 153 -4.40 4.47 -22.05
N GLU A 154 -5.41 3.72 -21.66
CA GLU A 154 -5.47 3.05 -20.35
C GLU A 154 -4.44 1.92 -20.20
N ASP A 155 -3.93 1.40 -21.32
CA ASP A 155 -2.94 0.33 -21.36
C ASP A 155 -1.50 0.84 -21.20
N ILE A 156 -1.29 2.14 -21.35
CA ILE A 156 0.02 2.77 -21.16
C ILE A 156 0.06 3.49 -19.82
N LEU A 157 0.89 2.99 -18.91
CA LEU A 157 1.01 3.53 -17.56
C LEU A 157 2.35 4.23 -17.32
N GLU A 158 2.29 5.41 -16.73
CA GLU A 158 3.45 6.09 -16.17
C GLU A 158 3.63 5.73 -14.70
N PHE A 159 4.82 5.24 -14.36
CA PHE A 159 5.28 4.95 -13.00
C PHE A 159 6.22 6.05 -12.57
N ARG A 160 5.90 6.77 -11.52
CA ARG A 160 6.71 7.85 -10.98
C ARG A 160 7.14 7.54 -9.55
N ALA A 161 8.41 7.80 -9.25
CA ALA A 161 8.98 7.76 -7.92
C ALA A 161 9.57 9.14 -7.62
N LEU A 162 9.08 9.79 -6.58
CA LEU A 162 9.48 11.14 -6.17
C LEU A 162 9.87 11.09 -4.70
N GLY A 163 10.97 11.75 -4.32
CA GLY A 163 11.40 11.82 -2.92
C GLY A 163 12.47 12.86 -2.69
N THR A 164 12.96 12.96 -1.46
CA THR A 164 14.04 13.88 -1.07
C THR A 164 15.31 13.09 -0.79
N ALA A 165 16.35 13.36 -1.55
CA ALA A 165 17.70 12.85 -1.31
C ALA A 165 18.27 13.44 -0.01
N VAL A 166 18.87 12.57 0.81
CA VAL A 166 19.48 12.95 2.08
C VAL A 166 20.92 12.46 2.15
N ARG A 167 21.76 13.22 2.85
CA ARG A 167 23.17 12.93 3.07
C ARG A 167 23.45 12.88 4.57
N ALA A 168 24.26 11.93 5.03
CA ALA A 168 24.75 11.92 6.39
C ALA A 168 25.98 12.84 6.50
N ARG A 169 26.06 13.66 7.55
CA ARG A 169 27.17 14.59 7.78
C ARG A 169 28.47 13.83 8.02
N GLY A 170 29.52 14.19 7.28
CA GLY A 170 30.84 13.58 7.44
C GLY A 170 30.98 12.17 6.87
N VAL A 171 29.95 11.64 6.18
CA VAL A 171 29.99 10.32 5.55
C VAL A 171 30.01 10.49 4.03
N THR A 172 31.07 9.98 3.40
CA THR A 172 31.11 9.80 1.95
C THR A 172 30.90 8.32 1.65
N SER A 173 29.75 7.97 1.11
CA SER A 173 29.45 6.60 0.73
C SER A 173 29.51 6.42 -0.78
N ARG A 174 30.09 5.31 -1.23
CA ARG A 174 30.00 4.82 -2.60
C ARG A 174 28.92 3.72 -2.75
N ALA A 175 28.21 3.42 -1.67
CA ALA A 175 27.13 2.45 -1.69
C ALA A 175 25.93 2.96 -2.50
N ARG A 176 25.13 2.05 -3.01
CA ARG A 176 23.87 2.40 -3.66
C ARG A 176 22.94 3.08 -2.65
N PRO A 177 22.37 4.25 -2.98
CA PRO A 177 21.45 4.93 -2.08
C PRO A 177 20.25 4.06 -1.72
N PHE A 178 19.83 4.07 -0.45
CA PHE A 178 18.57 3.44 -0.03
C PHE A 178 17.39 4.32 -0.48
N ALA A 179 16.21 3.71 -0.62
CA ALA A 179 14.95 4.40 -0.82
C ALA A 179 13.98 4.03 0.32
N SER A 180 13.25 5.01 0.83
CA SER A 180 12.31 4.85 1.94
C SER A 180 11.10 5.74 1.76
N ASP A 181 9.91 5.20 1.96
CA ASP A 181 8.64 5.93 1.97
C ASP A 181 8.33 6.58 3.33
N LEU A 182 9.21 6.40 4.31
CA LEU A 182 9.06 7.02 5.63
C LEU A 182 9.17 8.54 5.55
N SER A 183 8.32 9.22 6.31
CA SER A 183 8.44 10.66 6.56
C SER A 183 9.76 10.98 7.25
N GLY A 184 10.20 12.25 7.19
CA GLY A 184 11.40 12.67 7.91
C GLY A 184 11.33 12.42 9.41
N GLN A 185 10.14 12.49 10.01
CA GLN A 185 9.90 12.19 11.41
C GLN A 185 10.04 10.70 11.72
N ASP A 186 9.42 9.83 10.91
CA ASP A 186 9.47 8.39 11.12
C ASP A 186 10.88 7.84 10.85
N PHE A 187 11.55 8.36 9.82
CA PHE A 187 12.95 8.08 9.56
C PHE A 187 13.84 8.44 10.76
N THR A 188 13.64 9.62 11.35
CA THR A 188 14.40 10.05 12.53
C THR A 188 14.18 9.13 13.73
N LYS A 189 12.92 8.76 14.00
CA LYS A 189 12.59 7.80 15.06
C LYS A 189 13.25 6.45 14.81
N LEU A 190 13.19 5.96 13.57
CA LEU A 190 13.80 4.70 13.17
C LEU A 190 15.30 4.70 13.48
N VAL A 191 16.04 5.71 12.99
CA VAL A 191 17.49 5.84 13.20
C VAL A 191 17.84 6.01 14.68
N ALA A 192 17.08 6.82 15.42
CA ALA A 192 17.29 7.01 16.85
C ALA A 192 17.13 5.73 17.67
N HIS A 193 16.39 4.74 17.16
CA HIS A 193 16.19 3.43 17.80
C HIS A 193 17.11 2.34 17.23
N GLY A 194 18.14 2.71 16.49
CA GLY A 194 19.17 1.76 16.03
C GLY A 194 18.79 0.97 14.77
N TRP A 195 17.81 1.44 14.00
CA TRP A 195 17.38 0.85 12.74
C TRP A 195 17.69 1.77 11.56
N VAL A 196 17.96 1.19 10.40
CA VAL A 196 18.16 1.93 9.15
C VAL A 196 17.28 1.37 8.05
N PRO A 197 16.84 2.21 7.09
CA PRO A 197 16.25 1.73 5.86
C PRO A 197 17.28 0.98 5.02
N VAL A 198 16.89 -0.16 4.47
CA VAL A 198 17.66 -0.93 3.49
C VAL A 198 17.21 -0.59 2.07
N GLY A 199 15.92 -0.39 1.89
CA GLY A 199 15.31 -0.07 0.61
C GLY A 199 13.80 -0.09 0.66
N LEU A 200 13.18 0.20 -0.47
CA LEU A 200 11.74 0.14 -0.63
C LEU A 200 11.34 -1.26 -1.12
N ALA A 201 10.64 -1.99 -0.28
CA ALA A 201 10.12 -3.32 -0.57
C ALA A 201 8.70 -3.25 -1.12
N MET A 202 8.36 -4.16 -2.02
CA MET A 202 7.07 -4.21 -2.68
C MET A 202 6.56 -5.64 -2.79
N GLY A 203 5.23 -5.79 -2.64
CA GLY A 203 4.50 -7.00 -2.97
C GLY A 203 3.35 -6.67 -3.92
N VAL A 204 3.27 -7.33 -5.07
CA VAL A 204 2.20 -7.13 -6.06
C VAL A 204 1.63 -8.48 -6.44
N ALA A 205 0.31 -8.60 -6.40
CA ALA A 205 -0.41 -9.75 -6.89
C ALA A 205 -1.60 -9.31 -7.75
N VAL A 206 -1.86 -10.06 -8.81
CA VAL A 206 -3.01 -9.84 -9.69
C VAL A 206 -3.78 -11.15 -9.83
N GLY A 207 -5.03 -11.14 -9.50
CA GLY A 207 -5.94 -12.27 -9.62
C GLY A 207 -7.16 -11.94 -10.45
N HIS A 208 -7.64 -12.96 -11.14
CA HIS A 208 -8.75 -12.89 -12.04
C HIS A 208 -9.81 -13.93 -11.68
N ARG A 209 -11.07 -13.55 -11.64
CA ARG A 209 -12.21 -14.43 -11.36
C ARG A 209 -13.35 -14.17 -12.31
N HIS A 210 -13.87 -15.24 -12.91
CA HIS A 210 -15.14 -15.21 -13.62
C HIS A 210 -16.31 -15.37 -12.64
N ASP A 211 -17.39 -14.61 -12.81
CA ASP A 211 -18.59 -14.71 -11.96
C ASP A 211 -19.32 -16.01 -12.20
N ASP A 212 -19.39 -16.85 -11.16
CA ASP A 212 -20.24 -18.02 -11.12
C ASP A 212 -21.72 -17.67 -10.80
N TRP A 213 -22.59 -18.65 -10.84
CA TRP A 213 -24.00 -18.46 -10.59
C TRP A 213 -24.30 -17.99 -9.15
N LEU A 214 -23.49 -18.41 -8.16
CA LEU A 214 -23.61 -18.02 -6.76
C LEU A 214 -23.27 -16.53 -6.59
N THR A 215 -22.14 -16.10 -7.11
CA THR A 215 -21.70 -14.71 -7.10
C THR A 215 -22.73 -13.82 -7.80
N ARG A 216 -23.23 -14.23 -8.97
CA ARG A 216 -24.32 -13.52 -9.66
C ARG A 216 -25.63 -13.50 -8.86
N GLY A 217 -25.91 -14.52 -8.07
CA GLY A 217 -27.06 -14.56 -7.15
C GLY A 217 -26.90 -13.53 -6.04
N GLN A 218 -25.74 -13.48 -5.42
CA GLN A 218 -25.40 -12.57 -4.31
C GLN A 218 -25.32 -11.10 -4.73
N THR A 219 -25.01 -10.80 -5.99
CA THR A 219 -24.93 -9.42 -6.51
C THR A 219 -26.26 -8.88 -7.03
N ARG A 220 -27.34 -9.66 -7.06
CA ARG A 220 -28.65 -9.18 -7.48
C ARG A 220 -29.25 -8.25 -6.42
N TRP A 221 -30.02 -7.27 -6.87
CA TRP A 221 -30.75 -6.34 -5.98
C TRP A 221 -31.69 -7.06 -4.99
N THR A 222 -32.16 -8.26 -5.33
CA THR A 222 -33.03 -9.09 -4.48
C THR A 222 -32.29 -9.87 -3.40
N ALA A 223 -30.98 -9.92 -3.44
CA ALA A 223 -30.18 -10.69 -2.48
C ALA A 223 -30.09 -10.01 -1.09
N GLY A 224 -30.45 -8.71 -1.00
CA GLY A 224 -30.29 -7.93 0.22
C GLY A 224 -28.83 -7.59 0.55
N ASN A 225 -28.56 -7.26 1.80
CA ASN A 225 -27.21 -6.92 2.27
C ASN A 225 -26.48 -8.20 2.68
N VAL A 226 -25.89 -8.89 1.72
CA VAL A 226 -25.13 -10.13 1.94
C VAL A 226 -23.68 -9.96 1.49
N GLU A 227 -22.77 -10.68 2.13
CA GLU A 227 -21.39 -10.74 1.66
C GLU A 227 -21.31 -11.46 0.32
N VAL A 228 -20.61 -10.90 -0.65
CA VAL A 228 -20.31 -11.56 -1.93
C VAL A 228 -19.06 -12.40 -1.74
N GLU A 229 -19.28 -13.67 -1.38
CA GLU A 229 -18.20 -14.59 -0.97
C GLU A 229 -17.10 -14.72 -2.02
N GLY A 230 -17.47 -14.75 -3.30
CA GLY A 230 -16.53 -14.86 -4.41
C GLY A 230 -15.56 -13.69 -4.48
N TYR A 231 -16.03 -12.47 -4.25
CA TYR A 231 -15.20 -11.28 -4.26
C TYR A 231 -14.34 -11.17 -2.99
N SER A 232 -14.94 -11.46 -1.84
CA SER A 232 -14.21 -11.51 -0.56
C SER A 232 -13.06 -12.52 -0.61
N TYR A 233 -13.29 -13.69 -1.23
CA TYR A 233 -12.24 -14.68 -1.42
C TYR A 233 -11.12 -14.16 -2.32
N LEU A 234 -11.46 -13.62 -3.50
CA LEU A 234 -10.48 -13.10 -4.46
C LEU A 234 -9.60 -11.99 -3.83
N VAL A 235 -10.23 -11.01 -3.16
CA VAL A 235 -9.51 -9.93 -2.48
C VAL A 235 -8.58 -10.48 -1.39
N ARG A 236 -9.07 -11.42 -0.57
CA ARG A 236 -8.28 -12.04 0.49
C ARG A 236 -7.07 -12.79 -0.05
N GLN A 237 -7.29 -13.55 -1.14
CA GLN A 237 -6.23 -14.30 -1.79
C GLN A 237 -5.15 -13.35 -2.35
N MET A 238 -5.56 -12.31 -3.08
CA MET A 238 -4.60 -11.36 -3.65
C MET A 238 -3.81 -10.59 -2.60
N ARG A 239 -4.43 -10.23 -1.48
CA ARG A 239 -3.71 -9.63 -0.35
C ARG A 239 -2.71 -10.58 0.29
N THR A 240 -3.04 -11.86 0.36
CA THR A 240 -2.13 -12.90 0.87
C THR A 240 -0.95 -13.10 -0.08
N ASP A 241 -1.21 -13.20 -1.38
CA ASP A 241 -0.17 -13.38 -2.38
C ASP A 241 0.75 -12.16 -2.46
N ALA A 242 0.20 -10.93 -2.41
CA ALA A 242 1.00 -9.72 -2.35
C ALA A 242 1.89 -9.66 -1.09
N ARG A 243 1.39 -10.16 0.06
CA ARG A 243 2.21 -10.25 1.28
C ARG A 243 3.35 -11.25 1.12
N ASN A 244 3.09 -12.41 0.54
CA ASN A 244 4.12 -13.42 0.27
C ASN A 244 5.21 -12.87 -0.67
N GLU A 245 4.82 -12.12 -1.71
CA GLU A 245 5.79 -11.47 -2.61
C GLU A 245 6.60 -10.39 -1.89
N LEU A 246 5.98 -9.62 -0.98
CA LEU A 246 6.69 -8.64 -0.14
C LEU A 246 7.74 -9.35 0.73
N GLU A 247 7.40 -10.46 1.37
CA GLU A 247 8.32 -11.25 2.19
C GLU A 247 9.51 -11.76 1.37
N LEU A 248 9.27 -12.22 0.15
CA LEU A 248 10.34 -12.62 -0.76
C LEU A 248 11.25 -11.44 -1.14
N ASP A 249 10.69 -10.24 -1.32
CA ASP A 249 11.48 -9.05 -1.63
C ASP A 249 12.35 -8.63 -0.42
N LEU A 250 11.83 -8.72 0.81
CA LEU A 250 12.60 -8.49 2.05
C LEU A 250 13.79 -9.43 2.18
N VAL A 251 13.58 -10.73 1.92
CA VAL A 251 14.66 -11.73 1.95
C VAL A 251 15.74 -11.39 0.92
N ARG A 252 15.37 -10.98 -0.30
CA ARG A 252 16.33 -10.55 -1.32
C ARG A 252 17.14 -9.33 -0.93
N MET A 253 16.55 -8.44 -0.14
CA MET A 253 17.22 -7.24 0.38
C MET A 253 18.09 -7.51 1.62
N GLY A 254 17.98 -8.68 2.24
CA GLY A 254 18.62 -8.98 3.51
C GLY A 254 18.05 -8.15 4.67
N ALA A 255 16.78 -7.78 4.60
CA ALA A 255 16.11 -6.98 5.62
C ALA A 255 15.63 -7.87 6.78
N GLU A 256 15.60 -7.31 7.99
CA GLU A 256 15.09 -7.97 9.18
C GLU A 256 13.61 -7.67 9.45
N GLY A 257 13.09 -6.61 8.85
CA GLY A 257 11.69 -6.20 9.01
C GLY A 257 11.24 -5.22 7.94
N VAL A 258 9.97 -4.84 8.01
CA VAL A 258 9.37 -3.87 7.11
C VAL A 258 8.39 -2.96 7.86
N VAL A 259 8.43 -1.68 7.54
CA VAL A 259 7.39 -0.73 7.93
C VAL A 259 6.48 -0.54 6.73
N VAL A 260 5.30 -1.15 6.76
CA VAL A 260 4.30 -1.03 5.69
C VAL A 260 3.51 0.25 5.90
N ARG A 261 3.48 1.12 4.89
CA ARG A 261 2.68 2.35 4.90
C ARG A 261 1.46 2.27 4.02
N GLU A 262 1.53 1.51 2.96
CA GLU A 262 0.49 1.48 1.96
C GLU A 262 0.11 0.04 1.60
N MET A 263 -1.18 -0.20 1.57
CA MET A 263 -1.77 -1.43 1.03
C MET A 263 -2.98 -1.04 0.20
N GLU A 264 -2.83 -1.11 -1.09
CA GLU A 264 -3.90 -0.82 -2.04
C GLU A 264 -4.51 -2.09 -2.60
N THR A 265 -5.80 -2.01 -2.89
CA THR A 265 -6.51 -3.07 -3.62
C THR A 265 -7.35 -2.40 -4.69
N HIS A 266 -7.01 -2.63 -5.93
CA HIS A 266 -7.75 -2.15 -7.09
C HIS A 266 -8.59 -3.28 -7.65
N LEU A 267 -9.89 -3.02 -7.84
CA LEU A 267 -10.84 -3.94 -8.46
C LEU A 267 -11.29 -3.34 -9.78
N SER A 268 -11.14 -4.09 -10.85
CA SER A 268 -11.69 -3.78 -12.16
C SER A 268 -12.66 -4.87 -12.62
N GLU A 269 -13.64 -4.50 -13.42
CA GLU A 269 -14.64 -5.38 -14.00
C GLU A 269 -14.56 -5.29 -15.52
N ARG A 270 -14.60 -6.43 -16.19
CA ARG A 270 -14.74 -6.48 -17.64
C ARG A 270 -15.81 -7.46 -18.07
N ARG A 271 -16.32 -7.32 -19.26
CA ARG A 271 -17.19 -8.33 -19.86
C ARG A 271 -16.36 -9.55 -20.22
N CYS A 272 -16.89 -10.74 -19.89
CA CYS A 272 -16.24 -11.97 -20.33
C CYS A 272 -16.31 -12.10 -21.85
N PRO A 273 -15.18 -12.29 -22.54
CA PRO A 273 -15.19 -12.42 -24.00
C PRO A 273 -15.79 -13.76 -24.48
N ILE A 274 -15.94 -14.75 -23.60
CA ILE A 274 -16.33 -16.12 -23.95
C ILE A 274 -17.76 -16.43 -23.54
N VAL A 275 -18.19 -15.95 -22.36
CA VAL A 275 -19.54 -16.22 -21.86
C VAL A 275 -20.42 -15.00 -22.08
N PRO A 276 -21.48 -15.10 -22.90
CA PRO A 276 -22.42 -14.00 -23.10
C PRO A 276 -23.00 -13.54 -21.77
N PHE A 277 -22.99 -12.23 -21.51
CA PHE A 277 -23.44 -11.60 -20.27
C PHE A 277 -22.62 -12.01 -19.00
N GLY A 278 -21.52 -12.73 -19.16
CA GLY A 278 -20.58 -13.03 -18.09
C GLY A 278 -19.73 -11.79 -17.74
N LYS A 279 -19.35 -11.71 -16.46
CA LYS A 279 -18.44 -10.69 -15.96
C LYS A 279 -17.22 -11.36 -15.38
N ASP A 280 -16.09 -10.74 -15.62
CA ASP A 280 -14.80 -11.10 -15.04
C ASP A 280 -14.35 -9.99 -14.11
N HIS A 281 -13.91 -10.35 -12.92
CA HIS A 281 -13.36 -9.42 -11.95
C HIS A 281 -11.85 -9.64 -11.82
N ILE A 282 -11.10 -8.57 -11.92
CA ILE A 282 -9.64 -8.55 -11.77
C ILE A 282 -9.33 -7.75 -10.52
N VAL A 283 -8.57 -8.35 -9.61
CA VAL A 283 -8.10 -7.70 -8.39
C VAL A 283 -6.59 -7.60 -8.45
N GLN A 284 -6.09 -6.38 -8.34
CA GLN A 284 -4.69 -6.10 -8.11
C GLN A 284 -4.51 -5.68 -6.66
N ALA A 285 -3.66 -6.38 -5.91
CA ALA A 285 -3.24 -5.99 -4.58
C ALA A 285 -1.78 -5.53 -4.62
N THR A 286 -1.50 -4.37 -4.04
CA THR A 286 -0.15 -3.80 -3.96
C THR A 286 0.16 -3.45 -2.52
N ILE A 287 1.31 -3.85 -2.03
CA ILE A 287 1.83 -3.50 -0.71
C ILE A 287 3.18 -2.85 -0.91
N VAL A 288 3.37 -1.68 -0.30
CA VAL A 288 4.65 -0.95 -0.33
C VAL A 288 5.06 -0.62 1.10
N GLY A 289 6.34 -0.72 1.37
CA GLY A 289 6.90 -0.38 2.66
C GLY A 289 8.41 -0.27 2.66
N THR A 290 8.94 0.35 3.69
CA THR A 290 10.39 0.47 3.89
C THR A 290 10.93 -0.78 4.56
N ALA A 291 11.81 -1.50 3.88
CA ALA A 291 12.61 -2.58 4.43
C ALA A 291 13.65 -2.01 5.41
N ILE A 292 13.79 -2.61 6.60
CA ILE A 292 14.64 -2.10 7.68
C ILE A 292 15.60 -3.18 8.17
N ALA A 293 16.77 -2.74 8.65
CA ALA A 293 17.73 -3.59 9.35
C ALA A 293 18.25 -2.89 10.59
N GLN A 294 18.59 -3.67 11.61
CA GLN A 294 19.15 -3.14 12.85
C GLN A 294 20.65 -2.92 12.71
N PHE A 295 21.16 -1.74 13.08
CA PHE A 295 22.59 -1.44 13.09
C PHE A 295 23.15 -1.28 14.49
N ALA A 296 22.30 -0.99 15.48
CA ALA A 296 22.67 -0.86 16.88
C ALA A 296 21.54 -1.31 17.80
N ALA A 297 21.86 -2.04 18.84
CA ALA A 297 20.90 -2.36 19.90
C ALA A 297 20.77 -1.13 20.82
N VAL A 298 19.61 -0.50 20.81
CA VAL A 298 19.25 0.59 21.72
C VAL A 298 18.43 0.04 22.86
N ALA A 299 18.86 0.31 24.10
CA ALA A 299 18.08 -0.11 25.27
C ALA A 299 16.70 0.56 25.25
N SER A 300 15.66 -0.25 25.22
CA SER A 300 14.30 0.26 25.36
C SER A 300 14.13 0.83 26.78
N PRO A 301 13.53 2.01 26.93
CA PRO A 301 13.20 2.51 28.25
C PRO A 301 12.26 1.53 28.96
N PRO A 302 12.42 1.31 30.28
CA PRO A 302 11.55 0.39 31.00
C PRO A 302 10.10 0.84 30.91
N ILE A 303 9.21 -0.10 30.57
CA ILE A 303 7.78 0.17 30.52
C ILE A 303 7.26 0.27 31.96
N TYR A 304 7.05 1.48 32.44
CA TYR A 304 6.45 1.74 33.76
C TYR A 304 4.91 1.61 33.64
N GLY A 305 4.43 0.39 33.68
CA GLY A 305 3.01 0.08 33.79
C GLY A 305 2.19 0.11 32.50
N ILE A 306 1.79 -1.06 32.07
CA ILE A 306 0.68 -1.21 31.11
C ILE A 306 -0.60 -1.20 31.94
N ARG A 307 -1.35 -0.09 31.92
CA ARG A 307 -2.70 -0.09 32.49
C ARG A 307 -3.61 -0.84 31.53
N ARG A 308 -4.02 -2.04 31.85
CA ARG A 308 -5.14 -2.68 31.16
C ARG A 308 -6.38 -1.79 31.34
N LEU A 309 -6.90 -1.30 30.25
CA LEU A 309 -8.28 -0.79 30.20
C LEU A 309 -9.19 -2.02 30.27
N ASP A 310 -9.57 -2.42 31.50
CA ASP A 310 -10.57 -3.44 31.67
C ASP A 310 -11.90 -2.90 31.13
N ALA A 311 -12.31 -3.42 29.98
CA ALA A 311 -13.58 -3.10 29.32
C ALA A 311 -14.83 -3.39 30.18
N ARG A 312 -14.64 -3.90 31.42
CA ARG A 312 -15.71 -4.24 32.34
C ARG A 312 -15.93 -3.23 33.47
N ARG A 313 -15.20 -2.12 33.54
CA ARG A 313 -15.54 -1.06 34.51
C ARG A 313 -16.72 -0.26 33.95
N PRO A 314 -17.90 -0.30 34.64
CA PRO A 314 -19.04 0.49 34.20
C PRO A 314 -18.65 1.97 34.22
N ALA A 315 -19.07 2.72 33.21
CA ALA A 315 -18.77 4.16 33.01
C ALA A 315 -19.03 5.02 34.28
N ARG A 316 -19.86 4.56 35.21
CA ARG A 316 -20.12 5.21 36.49
C ARG A 316 -18.90 5.30 37.43
N ALA A 317 -17.99 4.31 37.42
CA ALA A 317 -16.83 4.34 38.30
C ALA A 317 -15.78 5.37 37.85
N THR A 318 -15.72 5.63 36.52
CA THR A 318 -14.78 6.60 35.98
C THR A 318 -15.26 8.05 36.20
N ALA A 319 -16.55 8.30 36.16
CA ALA A 319 -17.14 9.62 36.44
C ALA A 319 -16.97 10.01 37.91
N GLN A 320 -17.14 9.07 38.84
CA GLN A 320 -16.92 9.31 40.27
C GLN A 320 -15.44 9.54 40.65
N GLN A 321 -14.50 8.88 39.95
CA GLN A 321 -13.07 9.12 40.17
C GLN A 321 -12.60 10.45 39.57
N LEU A 322 -13.16 10.88 38.46
CA LEU A 322 -12.86 12.19 37.87
C LEU A 322 -13.45 13.33 38.73
N SER A 323 -14.65 13.19 39.26
CA SER A 323 -15.25 14.19 40.14
C SER A 323 -14.52 14.31 41.50
N ALA A 324 -14.00 13.21 42.03
CA ALA A 324 -13.17 13.21 43.23
C ALA A 324 -11.80 13.87 42.99
N SER A 325 -11.21 13.73 41.80
CA SER A 325 -9.91 14.33 41.47
C SER A 325 -10.00 15.84 41.12
N LEU A 326 -11.19 16.32 40.75
CA LEU A 326 -11.46 17.71 40.43
C LEU A 326 -12.05 18.55 41.58
N GLY A 327 -12.20 17.93 42.80
CA GLY A 327 -12.69 18.64 43.99
C GLY A 327 -14.14 19.14 43.88
N THR A 328 -14.92 18.68 42.93
CA THR A 328 -16.32 19.03 42.74
C THR A 328 -17.20 18.02 43.48
N LYS A 329 -17.96 18.47 44.47
CA LYS A 329 -19.00 17.69 45.13
C LYS A 329 -20.01 17.17 44.11
N PRO A 330 -20.48 15.91 44.22
CA PRO A 330 -21.57 15.45 43.37
C PRO A 330 -22.84 16.26 43.68
N ALA A 331 -23.46 16.76 42.61
CA ALA A 331 -24.76 17.42 42.70
C ALA A 331 -25.83 16.35 43.02
N SER A 332 -26.11 16.14 44.29
CA SER A 332 -27.15 15.22 44.79
C SER A 332 -28.47 15.94 45.20
N ASP A 333 -28.63 17.23 44.93
CA ASP A 333 -29.83 17.99 45.37
C ASP A 333 -30.60 18.74 44.26
N ALA A 334 -30.41 18.39 43.00
CA ALA A 334 -31.19 19.01 41.92
C ALA A 334 -32.42 18.18 41.44
N GLY A 335 -32.69 17.06 42.12
CA GLY A 335 -33.78 16.13 41.69
C GLY A 335 -35.07 16.20 42.49
N ARG A 336 -35.19 17.14 43.48
CA ARG A 336 -36.38 17.19 44.36
C ARG A 336 -37.25 18.44 44.20
N ALA A 337 -36.89 19.36 43.32
CA ALA A 337 -37.66 20.58 43.07
C ALA A 337 -38.43 20.57 41.75
N ALA A 338 -38.39 19.48 41.00
CA ALA A 338 -39.07 19.40 39.66
C ALA A 338 -40.34 18.51 39.69
N GLU A 339 -40.70 17.91 40.81
CA GLU A 339 -41.95 17.08 40.91
C GLU A 339 -43.14 17.78 41.56
N GLU A 340 -43.02 19.02 42.06
CA GLU A 340 -44.14 19.77 42.66
C GLU A 340 -44.74 20.82 41.72
N GLY A 341 -44.37 20.90 40.47
CA GLY A 341 -44.85 21.97 39.56
C GLY A 341 -45.71 21.50 38.35
N THR A 342 -46.14 20.24 38.30
CA THR A 342 -46.87 19.74 37.11
C THR A 342 -48.29 19.20 37.40
N GLU A 343 -48.87 19.52 38.54
CA GLU A 343 -50.23 19.03 38.88
C GLU A 343 -51.34 20.14 38.88
N GLU A 344 -51.10 21.30 38.27
CA GLU A 344 -52.10 22.40 38.27
C GLU A 344 -52.43 22.96 36.87
N LEU A 345 -52.42 22.14 35.81
CA LEU A 345 -52.90 22.55 34.47
C LEU A 345 -53.57 21.40 33.71
N ARG A 346 -54.61 20.82 34.35
CA ARG A 346 -55.59 19.98 33.67
C ARG A 346 -56.99 20.29 34.20
N SER A 347 -57.57 21.34 33.67
CA SER A 347 -59.06 21.48 33.55
C SER A 347 -59.34 22.72 32.74
N GLU A 348 -59.73 22.56 31.50
CA GLU A 348 -60.94 23.20 30.97
C GLU A 348 -61.27 22.64 29.59
N PRO A 349 -62.55 22.45 29.27
CA PRO A 349 -63.00 21.61 28.19
C PRO A 349 -63.41 22.41 26.92
N ASP A 350 -63.59 21.62 25.86
CA ASP A 350 -64.25 21.96 24.60
C ASP A 350 -65.26 23.09 24.60
N GLU A 351 -65.24 23.90 23.55
CA GLU A 351 -66.43 24.21 22.72
C GLU A 351 -66.05 24.89 21.39
N ALA A 352 -66.52 24.26 20.33
CA ALA A 352 -67.20 24.78 19.15
C ALA A 352 -66.48 25.79 18.20
N GLY A 353 -66.38 25.32 16.94
CA GLY A 353 -66.25 26.20 15.78
C GLY A 353 -65.65 25.46 14.59
#